data_416a6f78c3891ff97e63f94b0c6c0b00
#
_entry.id   416a6f78c3891ff97e63f94b0c6c0b00
#
_cell.length_a   1.000
_cell.length_b   1.000
_cell.length_c   1.000
_cell.angle_alpha   90.00
_cell.angle_beta   90.00
_cell.angle_gamma   90.00
#
_symmetry.space_group_name_H-M   'P 1'
#
loop_
_entity.id
_entity.type
_entity.pdbx_description
1 polymer ?
#
loop_
_entity_poly.entity_id
_entity_poly.type
_entity_poly.pdbx_seq_one_letter_code
_entity_poly.pdbx_strand_id
1 'polypeptide(L)'
;MHKWLSVVGIGEDGLSGLSAIASGGALPIARSLVERAEVIVGGKRHLAMLPPDDPREKLIWTSPISDSIEEILRRRGQSVCVLASGDPMCFGIGVTLTRKIPISEMTIIPAPSSFSLACARLGWSLTEVETLSLNGRPPALIQAAIYPKARLLILSEGKETPAIVADILTKRGFSGSKITVLEHMGGSQERIIEGTAASWTTTELADLNTIAVECIADAGVVPLPRLAGLPDDAYHHDGQLTKREVRAITLSALAPTPGQLLWDVGAGCGSIGIEWMRSHPRCRAIAIEQNPTRLQYIADNAAALGTPYLQIVAGKAPAALKDLPQPDAIFIGGGATTEGLFEVCWEALPPGGRFVANAVTVESEQKLLQWHNQVGGELIRVAVQRAAPIGGFLGWKPMVPVTQWVVVK
;
A
#
# COMPACT_ATOMS: atom_id res chain seq x y z
N MET A 1 -0.60 15.47 -32.49
CA MET A 1 0.31 14.30 -32.46
C MET A 1 -0.51 13.05 -32.72
N HIS A 2 -0.02 12.11 -33.54
CA HIS A 2 -0.70 10.87 -33.82
C HIS A 2 -0.56 9.94 -32.59
N LYS A 3 -1.68 9.36 -32.10
CA LYS A 3 -1.66 8.35 -31.04
C LYS A 3 -1.21 7.04 -31.65
N TRP A 4 -0.02 6.59 -31.30
CA TRP A 4 0.61 5.40 -31.85
C TRP A 4 0.44 4.16 -30.95
N LEU A 5 0.20 4.36 -29.64
CA LEU A 5 0.04 3.29 -28.67
C LEU A 5 -1.42 3.16 -28.24
N SER A 6 -2.00 1.98 -28.40
CA SER A 6 -3.31 1.63 -27.89
C SER A 6 -3.16 0.64 -26.71
N VAL A 7 -3.93 0.82 -25.65
CA VAL A 7 -4.02 -0.12 -24.53
C VAL A 7 -5.47 -0.55 -24.41
N VAL A 8 -5.76 -1.81 -24.75
CA VAL A 8 -7.12 -2.33 -24.84
C VAL A 8 -7.36 -3.35 -23.76
N GLY A 9 -8.36 -3.10 -22.92
CA GLY A 9 -8.84 -4.03 -21.91
C GLY A 9 -9.59 -5.19 -22.56
N ILE A 10 -9.26 -6.42 -22.12
CA ILE A 10 -9.88 -7.66 -22.64
C ILE A 10 -10.41 -8.46 -21.46
N GLY A 11 -11.65 -8.97 -21.58
CA GLY A 11 -12.25 -9.94 -20.67
C GLY A 11 -11.80 -11.38 -20.96
N GLU A 12 -12.38 -12.33 -20.25
CA GLU A 12 -12.15 -13.77 -20.47
C GLU A 12 -12.76 -14.29 -21.77
N ASP A 13 -13.75 -13.60 -22.31
CA ASP A 13 -14.35 -13.85 -23.61
C ASP A 13 -13.47 -13.37 -24.80
N GLY A 14 -12.31 -12.80 -24.50
CA GLY A 14 -11.28 -12.42 -25.46
C GLY A 14 -11.76 -11.42 -26.50
N LEU A 15 -11.33 -11.61 -27.76
CA LEU A 15 -11.71 -10.73 -28.86
C LEU A 15 -13.19 -10.79 -29.21
N SER A 16 -13.88 -11.89 -28.88
CA SER A 16 -15.33 -12.02 -29.11
C SER A 16 -16.12 -11.04 -28.24
N GLY A 17 -15.69 -10.80 -27.02
CA GLY A 17 -16.28 -9.78 -26.15
C GLY A 17 -16.19 -8.37 -26.70
N LEU A 18 -15.15 -8.06 -27.47
CA LEU A 18 -15.02 -6.76 -28.14
C LEU A 18 -16.07 -6.56 -29.27
N SER A 19 -16.71 -7.63 -29.69
CA SER A 19 -17.74 -7.62 -30.76
C SER A 19 -19.17 -7.59 -30.23
N ALA A 20 -19.39 -8.05 -28.99
CA ALA A 20 -20.73 -8.36 -28.47
C ALA A 20 -21.60 -7.12 -28.18
N ILE A 21 -21.03 -5.92 -28.14
CA ILE A 21 -21.77 -4.67 -27.87
C ILE A 21 -21.74 -3.77 -29.12
N ALA A 22 -22.23 -4.31 -30.23
CA ALA A 22 -22.22 -3.62 -31.52
C ALA A 22 -23.28 -2.49 -31.67
N SER A 23 -24.01 -2.15 -30.60
CA SER A 23 -25.15 -1.22 -30.70
C SER A 23 -24.88 0.21 -30.17
N GLY A 24 -23.63 0.70 -30.26
CA GLY A 24 -23.41 2.15 -30.11
C GLY A 24 -22.37 2.60 -29.07
N GLY A 25 -21.34 1.82 -28.79
CA GLY A 25 -20.31 2.16 -27.80
C GLY A 25 -18.86 2.10 -28.24
N ALA A 26 -17.92 2.27 -27.33
CA ALA A 26 -16.47 2.26 -27.55
C ALA A 26 -15.88 0.92 -28.06
N LEU A 27 -16.67 -0.15 -28.11
CA LEU A 27 -16.20 -1.48 -28.47
C LEU A 27 -15.83 -1.65 -29.93
N PRO A 28 -16.56 -1.07 -30.92
CA PRO A 28 -16.10 -1.05 -32.32
C PRO A 28 -14.70 -0.39 -32.42
N ILE A 29 -14.42 0.60 -31.58
CA ILE A 29 -13.13 1.27 -31.55
C ILE A 29 -12.04 0.35 -31.00
N ALA A 30 -12.32 -0.39 -29.91
CA ALA A 30 -11.36 -1.33 -29.30
C ALA A 30 -10.95 -2.42 -30.31
N ARG A 31 -11.91 -3.05 -30.97
CA ARG A 31 -11.66 -4.06 -31.98
C ARG A 31 -10.83 -3.50 -33.16
N SER A 32 -11.21 -2.33 -33.67
CA SER A 32 -10.49 -1.65 -34.74
C SER A 32 -9.03 -1.33 -34.35
N LEU A 33 -8.76 -0.95 -33.10
CA LEU A 33 -7.40 -0.71 -32.61
C LEU A 33 -6.58 -2.01 -32.61
N VAL A 34 -7.16 -3.12 -32.17
CA VAL A 34 -6.49 -4.41 -32.19
C VAL A 34 -6.23 -4.88 -33.65
N GLU A 35 -7.20 -4.74 -34.53
CA GLU A 35 -7.09 -5.20 -35.94
C GLU A 35 -6.08 -4.39 -36.75
N ARG A 36 -5.96 -3.09 -36.50
CA ARG A 36 -5.04 -2.19 -37.23
C ARG A 36 -3.61 -2.16 -36.66
N ALA A 37 -3.38 -2.80 -35.54
CA ALA A 37 -2.05 -2.78 -34.93
C ALA A 37 -1.07 -3.59 -35.79
N GLU A 38 0.13 -3.04 -35.96
CA GLU A 38 1.28 -3.72 -36.58
C GLU A 38 1.97 -4.62 -35.58
N VAL A 39 1.96 -4.22 -34.29
CA VAL A 39 2.58 -4.96 -33.19
C VAL A 39 1.57 -5.16 -32.06
N ILE A 40 1.43 -6.41 -31.60
CA ILE A 40 0.59 -6.76 -30.46
C ILE A 40 1.46 -7.12 -29.26
N VAL A 41 1.17 -6.49 -28.11
CA VAL A 41 1.87 -6.75 -26.85
C VAL A 41 0.88 -7.34 -25.84
N GLY A 42 1.29 -8.38 -25.11
CA GLY A 42 0.40 -8.97 -24.09
C GLY A 42 1.05 -10.10 -23.30
N GLY A 43 0.36 -10.57 -22.26
CA GLY A 43 0.71 -11.82 -21.60
C GLY A 43 0.42 -13.03 -22.50
N LYS A 44 1.03 -14.17 -22.19
CA LYS A 44 0.83 -15.43 -22.95
C LYS A 44 -0.66 -15.74 -23.19
N ARG A 45 -1.49 -15.56 -22.16
CA ARG A 45 -2.95 -15.77 -22.25
C ARG A 45 -3.60 -14.86 -23.29
N HIS A 46 -3.28 -13.57 -23.27
CA HIS A 46 -3.89 -12.60 -24.21
C HIS A 46 -3.45 -12.87 -25.65
N LEU A 47 -2.17 -13.19 -25.87
CA LEU A 47 -1.67 -13.51 -27.20
C LEU A 47 -2.23 -14.82 -27.75
N ALA A 48 -2.58 -15.78 -26.87
CA ALA A 48 -3.26 -17.01 -27.26
C ALA A 48 -4.74 -16.82 -27.67
N MET A 49 -5.33 -15.65 -27.39
CA MET A 49 -6.68 -15.29 -27.85
C MET A 49 -6.69 -14.80 -29.30
N LEU A 50 -5.52 -14.50 -29.88
CA LEU A 50 -5.38 -14.15 -31.30
C LEU A 50 -5.49 -15.40 -32.18
N PRO A 51 -5.89 -15.26 -33.47
CA PRO A 51 -5.85 -16.37 -34.43
C PRO A 51 -4.44 -17.01 -34.46
N PRO A 52 -4.35 -18.35 -34.55
CA PRO A 52 -3.05 -19.04 -34.60
C PRO A 52 -2.14 -18.59 -35.75
N ASP A 53 -2.75 -18.19 -36.88
CA ASP A 53 -2.11 -17.71 -38.09
C ASP A 53 -1.96 -16.19 -38.18
N ASP A 54 -2.19 -15.48 -37.08
CA ASP A 54 -2.01 -14.02 -37.04
C ASP A 54 -0.56 -13.64 -37.35
N PRO A 55 -0.29 -12.93 -38.47
CA PRO A 55 1.06 -12.69 -38.98
C PRO A 55 1.79 -11.55 -38.26
N ARG A 56 1.11 -10.82 -37.36
CA ARG A 56 1.65 -9.63 -36.74
C ARG A 56 2.77 -9.97 -35.74
N GLU A 57 3.66 -9.02 -35.51
CA GLU A 57 4.66 -9.13 -34.48
C GLU A 57 3.99 -9.22 -33.10
N LYS A 58 4.40 -10.18 -32.27
CA LYS A 58 3.86 -10.44 -30.94
C LYS A 58 4.94 -10.28 -29.89
N LEU A 59 4.76 -9.36 -28.95
CA LEU A 59 5.65 -9.13 -27.84
C LEU A 59 5.03 -9.66 -26.55
N ILE A 60 5.72 -10.59 -25.89
CA ILE A 60 5.32 -11.14 -24.60
C ILE A 60 5.99 -10.31 -23.51
N TRP A 61 5.25 -10.06 -22.41
CA TRP A 61 5.84 -9.42 -21.22
C TRP A 61 7.02 -10.22 -20.68
N THR A 62 8.13 -9.51 -20.44
CA THR A 62 9.35 -10.03 -19.82
C THR A 62 9.46 -9.63 -18.36
N SER A 63 10.35 -10.25 -17.63
CA SER A 63 10.75 -9.82 -16.29
C SER A 63 12.21 -9.40 -16.33
N PRO A 64 12.55 -8.17 -15.93
CA PRO A 64 11.66 -7.12 -15.41
C PRO A 64 10.79 -6.48 -16.50
N ILE A 65 9.64 -5.95 -16.12
CA ILE A 65 8.67 -5.30 -17.02
C ILE A 65 9.25 -4.07 -17.75
N SER A 66 10.27 -3.44 -17.16
CA SER A 66 11.01 -2.31 -17.76
C SER A 66 11.50 -2.61 -19.16
N ASP A 67 12.01 -3.82 -19.38
CA ASP A 67 12.60 -4.23 -20.66
C ASP A 67 11.55 -4.29 -21.76
N SER A 68 10.36 -4.81 -21.43
CA SER A 68 9.21 -4.78 -22.35
C SER A 68 8.74 -3.37 -22.66
N ILE A 69 8.78 -2.45 -21.69
CA ILE A 69 8.42 -1.04 -21.91
C ILE A 69 9.43 -0.36 -22.82
N GLU A 70 10.71 -0.62 -22.68
CA GLU A 70 11.76 -0.09 -23.57
C GLU A 70 11.56 -0.63 -24.99
N GLU A 71 11.20 -1.89 -25.13
CA GLU A 71 10.92 -2.52 -26.42
C GLU A 71 9.69 -1.91 -27.10
N ILE A 72 8.65 -1.57 -26.33
CA ILE A 72 7.50 -0.80 -26.84
C ILE A 72 7.95 0.60 -27.30
N LEU A 73 8.77 1.29 -26.51
CA LEU A 73 9.27 2.63 -26.84
C LEU A 73 10.10 2.67 -28.14
N ARG A 74 10.87 1.61 -28.43
CA ARG A 74 11.63 1.47 -29.69
C ARG A 74 10.72 1.42 -30.94
N ARG A 75 9.43 1.05 -30.75
CA ARG A 75 8.43 0.99 -31.83
C ARG A 75 7.59 2.25 -31.93
N ARG A 76 8.02 3.37 -31.32
CA ARG A 76 7.34 4.65 -31.44
C ARG A 76 7.21 5.05 -32.92
N GLY A 77 6.01 5.33 -33.37
CA GLY A 77 5.68 5.63 -34.76
C GLY A 77 5.03 4.47 -35.53
N GLN A 78 5.14 3.23 -35.05
CA GLN A 78 4.33 2.11 -35.50
C GLN A 78 3.01 2.07 -34.74
N SER A 79 2.01 1.37 -35.28
CA SER A 79 0.74 1.13 -34.55
C SER A 79 0.90 -0.03 -33.59
N VAL A 80 1.09 0.26 -32.28
CA VAL A 80 1.25 -0.74 -31.23
C VAL A 80 -0.03 -0.89 -30.42
N CYS A 81 -0.49 -2.12 -30.21
CA CYS A 81 -1.63 -2.42 -29.33
C CYS A 81 -1.22 -3.33 -28.17
N VAL A 82 -1.43 -2.85 -26.96
CA VAL A 82 -1.23 -3.60 -25.72
C VAL A 82 -2.56 -4.20 -25.28
N LEU A 83 -2.61 -5.51 -25.11
CA LEU A 83 -3.74 -6.25 -24.57
C LEU A 83 -3.59 -6.36 -23.04
N ALA A 84 -4.56 -5.86 -22.30
CA ALA A 84 -4.55 -5.84 -20.85
C ALA A 84 -5.77 -6.56 -20.27
N SER A 85 -5.63 -7.21 -19.12
CA SER A 85 -6.77 -7.83 -18.43
C SER A 85 -7.72 -6.76 -17.89
N GLY A 86 -9.00 -6.83 -18.24
CA GLY A 86 -10.04 -5.95 -17.71
C GLY A 86 -9.73 -4.47 -17.93
N ASP A 87 -9.69 -3.69 -16.85
CA ASP A 87 -9.38 -2.27 -16.92
C ASP A 87 -7.86 -2.04 -16.82
N PRO A 88 -7.20 -1.51 -17.88
CA PRO A 88 -5.77 -1.23 -17.88
C PRO A 88 -5.33 -0.24 -16.80
N MET A 89 -6.26 0.59 -16.29
CA MET A 89 -5.97 1.62 -15.27
C MET A 89 -6.26 1.14 -13.84
N CYS A 90 -6.87 -0.04 -13.67
CA CYS A 90 -7.16 -0.62 -12.36
C CYS A 90 -6.11 -1.67 -11.99
N PHE A 91 -5.02 -1.28 -11.31
CA PHE A 91 -3.84 -2.13 -11.04
C PHE A 91 -3.20 -2.75 -12.30
N GLY A 92 -3.53 -2.22 -13.46
CA GLY A 92 -3.15 -2.76 -14.76
C GLY A 92 -1.93 -2.09 -15.38
N ILE A 93 -1.50 -2.64 -16.52
CA ILE A 93 -0.30 -2.19 -17.25
C ILE A 93 -0.42 -0.74 -17.77
N GLY A 94 -1.64 -0.25 -18.00
CA GLY A 94 -1.89 1.12 -18.44
C GLY A 94 -1.28 2.15 -17.48
N VAL A 95 -1.41 1.94 -16.16
CA VAL A 95 -0.80 2.80 -15.15
C VAL A 95 0.73 2.85 -15.27
N THR A 96 1.36 1.72 -15.57
CA THR A 96 2.82 1.64 -15.72
C THR A 96 3.28 2.35 -16.99
N LEU A 97 2.55 2.17 -18.09
CA LEU A 97 2.84 2.82 -19.37
C LEU A 97 2.68 4.34 -19.30
N THR A 98 1.64 4.86 -18.65
CA THR A 98 1.41 6.31 -18.51
C THR A 98 2.49 7.04 -17.71
N ARG A 99 3.31 6.33 -16.92
CA ARG A 99 4.48 6.90 -16.24
C ARG A 99 5.66 7.15 -17.17
N LYS A 100 5.68 6.54 -18.34
CA LYS A 100 6.78 6.60 -19.32
C LYS A 100 6.38 7.23 -20.65
N ILE A 101 5.10 7.13 -21.02
CA ILE A 101 4.56 7.57 -22.31
C ILE A 101 3.47 8.63 -22.05
N PRO A 102 3.57 9.81 -22.66
CA PRO A 102 2.54 10.85 -22.50
C PRO A 102 1.17 10.37 -22.99
N ILE A 103 0.12 10.69 -22.24
CA ILE A 103 -1.26 10.31 -22.59
C ILE A 103 -1.72 10.85 -23.97
N SER A 104 -1.11 11.95 -24.42
CA SER A 104 -1.35 12.50 -25.76
C SER A 104 -0.96 11.55 -26.89
N GLU A 105 -0.07 10.58 -26.62
CA GLU A 105 0.39 9.57 -27.56
C GLU A 105 -0.37 8.24 -27.44
N MET A 106 -1.27 8.11 -26.45
CA MET A 106 -1.94 6.87 -26.09
C MET A 106 -3.45 6.94 -26.34
N THR A 107 -4.04 5.77 -26.65
CA THR A 107 -5.47 5.53 -26.56
C THR A 107 -5.70 4.38 -25.59
N ILE A 108 -6.42 4.61 -24.49
CA ILE A 108 -6.70 3.59 -23.49
C ILE A 108 -8.20 3.27 -23.52
N ILE A 109 -8.56 2.01 -23.75
CA ILE A 109 -9.94 1.54 -23.77
C ILE A 109 -10.10 0.50 -22.65
N PRO A 110 -10.81 0.83 -21.56
CA PRO A 110 -11.03 -0.11 -20.48
C PRO A 110 -12.11 -1.14 -20.82
N ALA A 111 -11.97 -2.34 -20.27
CA ALA A 111 -13.07 -3.29 -20.08
C ALA A 111 -13.45 -3.31 -18.58
N PRO A 112 -14.56 -3.95 -18.17
CA PRO A 112 -14.89 -4.11 -16.77
C PRO A 112 -13.73 -4.73 -15.98
N SER A 113 -13.36 -4.09 -14.86
CA SER A 113 -12.33 -4.64 -13.98
C SER A 113 -12.82 -5.90 -13.28
N SER A 114 -11.91 -6.75 -12.80
CA SER A 114 -12.28 -7.90 -11.96
C SER A 114 -13.06 -7.47 -10.71
N PHE A 115 -12.80 -6.29 -10.18
CA PHE A 115 -13.57 -5.75 -9.05
C PHE A 115 -15.02 -5.42 -9.44
N SER A 116 -15.22 -4.81 -10.61
CA SER A 116 -16.57 -4.52 -11.12
C SER A 116 -17.36 -5.81 -11.35
N LEU A 117 -16.70 -6.82 -11.93
CA LEU A 117 -17.31 -8.14 -12.16
C LEU A 117 -17.64 -8.83 -10.85
N ALA A 118 -16.72 -8.85 -9.87
CA ALA A 118 -16.95 -9.42 -8.55
C ALA A 118 -18.11 -8.74 -7.83
N CYS A 119 -18.14 -7.41 -7.82
CA CYS A 119 -19.26 -6.65 -7.26
C CYS A 119 -20.61 -7.02 -7.87
N ALA A 120 -20.65 -7.18 -9.20
CA ALA A 120 -21.87 -7.58 -9.91
C ALA A 120 -22.34 -9.00 -9.52
N ARG A 121 -21.40 -9.96 -9.27
CA ARG A 121 -21.72 -11.32 -8.83
C ARG A 121 -22.20 -11.38 -7.39
N LEU A 122 -21.60 -10.54 -6.53
CA LEU A 122 -21.85 -10.55 -5.09
C LEU A 122 -22.95 -9.57 -4.64
N GLY A 123 -23.44 -8.71 -5.53
CA GLY A 123 -24.38 -7.65 -5.17
C GLY A 123 -23.76 -6.58 -4.27
N TRP A 124 -22.45 -6.34 -4.38
CA TRP A 124 -21.74 -5.34 -3.59
C TRP A 124 -21.60 -4.01 -4.34
N SER A 125 -21.60 -2.91 -3.61
CA SER A 125 -21.25 -1.61 -4.17
C SER A 125 -19.73 -1.47 -4.25
N LEU A 126 -19.19 -1.10 -5.41
CA LEU A 126 -17.74 -0.88 -5.58
C LEU A 126 -17.22 0.27 -4.69
N THR A 127 -18.09 1.18 -4.27
CA THR A 127 -17.73 2.30 -3.37
C THR A 127 -17.71 1.91 -1.90
N GLU A 128 -18.15 0.70 -1.55
CA GLU A 128 -18.23 0.20 -0.16
C GLU A 128 -17.27 -0.96 0.10
N VAL A 129 -16.33 -1.19 -0.82
CA VAL A 129 -15.34 -2.25 -0.71
C VAL A 129 -13.92 -1.70 -0.67
N GLU A 130 -13.04 -2.37 0.07
CA GLU A 130 -11.60 -2.15 0.03
C GLU A 130 -11.02 -2.98 -1.12
N THR A 131 -10.36 -2.32 -2.07
CA THR A 131 -9.76 -2.99 -3.22
C THR A 131 -8.24 -3.09 -3.06
N LEU A 132 -7.70 -4.29 -3.27
CA LEU A 132 -6.29 -4.62 -3.09
C LEU A 132 -5.78 -5.46 -4.26
N SER A 133 -4.47 -5.43 -4.49
CA SER A 133 -3.81 -6.37 -5.39
C SER A 133 -2.64 -7.02 -4.67
N LEU A 134 -2.63 -8.34 -4.65
CA LEU A 134 -1.50 -9.14 -4.17
C LEU A 134 -0.64 -9.69 -5.32
N ASN A 135 -1.04 -9.43 -6.57
CA ASN A 135 -0.26 -9.85 -7.74
C ASN A 135 1.11 -9.15 -7.73
N GLY A 136 2.18 -9.92 -7.49
CA GLY A 136 3.54 -9.42 -7.31
C GLY A 136 3.73 -8.50 -6.09
N ARG A 137 2.92 -8.66 -5.04
CA ARG A 137 2.94 -7.80 -3.84
C ARG A 137 2.83 -8.61 -2.55
N PRO A 138 3.45 -8.14 -1.44
CA PRO A 138 3.40 -8.84 -0.17
C PRO A 138 1.98 -9.05 0.34
N PRO A 139 1.59 -10.29 0.74
CA PRO A 139 0.27 -10.56 1.32
C PRO A 139 -0.02 -9.74 2.59
N ALA A 140 1.01 -9.34 3.32
CA ALA A 140 0.89 -8.49 4.51
C ALA A 140 0.10 -7.18 4.28
N LEU A 141 -0.01 -6.70 3.04
CA LEU A 141 -0.79 -5.50 2.70
C LEU A 141 -2.25 -5.60 3.15
N ILE A 142 -2.85 -6.79 3.22
CA ILE A 142 -4.24 -6.93 3.65
C ILE A 142 -4.46 -6.58 5.12
N GLN A 143 -3.42 -6.66 5.95
CA GLN A 143 -3.50 -6.42 7.39
C GLN A 143 -4.10 -5.04 7.73
N ALA A 144 -3.79 -4.01 6.94
CA ALA A 144 -4.32 -2.67 7.14
C ALA A 144 -5.79 -2.51 6.73
N ALA A 145 -6.34 -3.46 5.97
CA ALA A 145 -7.72 -3.44 5.49
C ALA A 145 -8.66 -4.36 6.30
N ILE A 146 -8.12 -5.15 7.24
CA ILE A 146 -8.91 -6.07 8.07
C ILE A 146 -9.53 -5.31 9.25
N TYR A 147 -10.85 -5.14 9.22
CA TYR A 147 -11.64 -4.61 10.34
C TYR A 147 -13.06 -5.23 10.33
N PRO A 148 -13.80 -5.21 11.45
CA PRO A 148 -15.13 -5.81 11.50
C PRO A 148 -16.06 -5.25 10.42
N LYS A 149 -16.74 -6.13 9.68
CA LYS A 149 -17.65 -5.83 8.56
C LYS A 149 -16.97 -5.26 7.30
N ALA A 150 -15.63 -5.21 7.23
CA ALA A 150 -14.95 -4.84 6.00
C ALA A 150 -15.30 -5.84 4.88
N ARG A 151 -15.49 -5.32 3.68
CA ARG A 151 -15.60 -6.10 2.44
C ARG A 151 -14.34 -5.86 1.63
N LEU A 152 -13.57 -6.91 1.40
CA LEU A 152 -12.33 -6.83 0.65
C LEU A 152 -12.50 -7.48 -0.71
N LEU A 153 -11.98 -6.86 -1.76
CA LEU A 153 -11.79 -7.47 -3.07
C LEU A 153 -10.28 -7.47 -3.38
N ILE A 154 -9.74 -8.65 -3.62
CA ILE A 154 -8.31 -8.86 -3.73
C ILE A 154 -7.99 -9.53 -5.06
N LEU A 155 -7.18 -8.85 -5.89
CA LEU A 155 -6.58 -9.50 -7.06
C LEU A 155 -5.51 -10.47 -6.57
N SER A 156 -5.69 -11.72 -6.88
CA SER A 156 -4.82 -12.83 -6.48
C SER A 156 -3.51 -12.84 -7.29
N GLU A 157 -2.45 -13.36 -6.72
CA GLU A 157 -1.24 -13.70 -7.45
C GLU A 157 -1.39 -15.04 -8.18
N GLY A 158 -2.16 -15.96 -7.61
CA GLY A 158 -2.42 -17.29 -8.14
C GLY A 158 -3.25 -18.12 -7.17
N LYS A 159 -3.37 -19.41 -7.47
CA LYS A 159 -4.21 -20.37 -6.74
C LYS A 159 -3.90 -20.53 -5.25
N GLU A 160 -2.68 -20.19 -4.81
CA GLU A 160 -2.27 -20.30 -3.39
C GLU A 160 -2.71 -19.09 -2.56
N THR A 161 -3.01 -17.97 -3.19
CA THR A 161 -3.32 -16.71 -2.49
C THR A 161 -4.54 -16.81 -1.58
N PRO A 162 -5.65 -17.51 -1.93
CA PRO A 162 -6.80 -17.65 -1.03
C PRO A 162 -6.46 -18.30 0.31
N ALA A 163 -5.60 -19.34 0.32
CA ALA A 163 -5.15 -19.99 1.54
C ALA A 163 -4.30 -19.06 2.42
N ILE A 164 -3.43 -18.24 1.81
CA ILE A 164 -2.63 -17.24 2.53
C ILE A 164 -3.54 -16.19 3.16
N VAL A 165 -4.56 -15.72 2.44
CA VAL A 165 -5.55 -14.76 2.96
C VAL A 165 -6.32 -15.36 4.13
N ALA A 166 -6.75 -16.63 4.04
CA ALA A 166 -7.45 -17.34 5.10
C ALA A 166 -6.59 -17.47 6.37
N ASP A 167 -5.31 -17.82 6.22
CA ASP A 167 -4.36 -17.90 7.33
C ASP A 167 -4.17 -16.54 8.03
N ILE A 168 -4.00 -15.47 7.26
CA ILE A 168 -3.86 -14.11 7.82
C ILE A 168 -5.12 -13.71 8.59
N LEU A 169 -6.31 -13.93 8.04
CA LEU A 169 -7.58 -13.63 8.70
C LEU A 169 -7.71 -14.40 10.02
N THR A 170 -7.42 -15.69 10.00
CA THR A 170 -7.48 -16.57 11.18
C THR A 170 -6.52 -16.11 12.28
N LYS A 171 -5.26 -15.81 11.93
CA LYS A 171 -4.25 -15.30 12.88
C LYS A 171 -4.62 -13.94 13.48
N ARG A 172 -5.40 -13.15 12.75
CA ARG A 172 -5.88 -11.83 13.20
C ARG A 172 -7.16 -11.88 14.04
N GLY A 173 -7.71 -13.09 14.30
CA GLY A 173 -8.97 -13.26 15.01
C GLY A 173 -10.19 -12.93 14.15
N PHE A 174 -10.12 -13.23 12.87
CA PHE A 174 -11.22 -13.10 11.91
C PHE A 174 -11.54 -14.46 11.29
N SER A 175 -11.51 -15.51 12.11
CA SER A 175 -11.65 -16.91 11.70
C SER A 175 -13.00 -17.21 11.03
N GLY A 176 -14.06 -16.54 11.45
CA GLY A 176 -15.41 -16.64 10.89
C GLY A 176 -15.62 -15.90 9.58
N SER A 177 -14.63 -15.16 9.07
CA SER A 177 -14.77 -14.40 7.83
C SER A 177 -15.11 -15.29 6.65
N LYS A 178 -16.08 -14.84 5.83
CA LYS A 178 -16.45 -15.53 4.60
C LYS A 178 -15.47 -15.19 3.50
N ILE A 179 -15.02 -16.20 2.79
CA ILE A 179 -14.14 -16.09 1.63
C ILE A 179 -14.88 -16.63 0.41
N THR A 180 -14.98 -15.83 -0.63
CA THR A 180 -15.50 -16.22 -1.94
C THR A 180 -14.40 -16.03 -2.98
N VAL A 181 -14.01 -17.11 -3.65
CA VAL A 181 -13.07 -17.08 -4.77
C VAL A 181 -13.85 -17.11 -6.07
N LEU A 182 -13.63 -16.10 -6.91
CA LEU A 182 -14.29 -15.95 -8.22
C LEU A 182 -13.22 -16.17 -9.30
N GLU A 183 -13.36 -17.27 -10.02
CA GLU A 183 -12.43 -17.70 -11.07
C GLU A 183 -12.99 -17.37 -12.46
N HIS A 184 -12.12 -17.01 -13.38
CA HIS A 184 -12.41 -16.81 -14.81
C HIS A 184 -13.68 -15.99 -15.11
N MET A 185 -13.94 -14.96 -14.28
CA MET A 185 -15.15 -14.14 -14.40
C MET A 185 -15.37 -13.57 -15.80
N GLY A 186 -16.57 -13.78 -16.34
CA GLY A 186 -16.97 -13.37 -17.68
C GLY A 186 -16.62 -14.37 -18.77
N GLY A 187 -15.95 -15.49 -18.44
CA GLY A 187 -15.61 -16.56 -19.39
C GLY A 187 -16.47 -17.82 -19.24
N SER A 188 -16.29 -18.77 -20.14
CA SER A 188 -16.98 -20.06 -20.09
C SER A 188 -16.57 -20.97 -18.92
N GLN A 189 -15.44 -20.66 -18.28
CA GLN A 189 -14.90 -21.39 -17.12
C GLN A 189 -15.18 -20.65 -15.80
N GLU A 190 -16.07 -19.66 -15.80
CA GLU A 190 -16.43 -18.93 -14.58
C GLU A 190 -16.91 -19.89 -13.48
N ARG A 191 -16.30 -19.79 -12.32
CA ARG A 191 -16.63 -20.62 -11.14
C ARG A 191 -16.56 -19.77 -9.88
N ILE A 192 -17.46 -20.02 -8.93
CA ILE A 192 -17.51 -19.36 -7.64
C ILE A 192 -17.36 -20.43 -6.56
N ILE A 193 -16.43 -20.22 -5.63
CA ILE A 193 -16.11 -21.16 -4.54
C ILE A 193 -16.18 -20.39 -3.24
N GLU A 194 -16.94 -20.93 -2.28
CA GLU A 194 -17.17 -20.28 -0.98
C GLU A 194 -16.61 -21.11 0.17
N GLY A 195 -16.21 -20.44 1.24
CA GLY A 195 -15.73 -21.04 2.48
C GLY A 195 -15.56 -20.01 3.58
N THR A 196 -15.00 -20.44 4.70
CA THR A 196 -14.62 -19.52 5.80
C THR A 196 -13.11 -19.56 6.02
N ALA A 197 -12.57 -18.51 6.64
CA ALA A 197 -11.14 -18.42 6.89
C ALA A 197 -10.64 -19.62 7.74
N ALA A 198 -11.37 -20.00 8.81
CA ALA A 198 -10.98 -21.11 9.67
C ALA A 198 -11.05 -22.48 8.99
N SER A 199 -11.94 -22.66 8.02
CA SER A 199 -12.20 -23.96 7.38
C SER A 199 -11.70 -24.02 5.92
N TRP A 200 -10.90 -23.06 5.50
CA TRP A 200 -10.42 -23.00 4.13
C TRP A 200 -9.44 -24.14 3.84
N THR A 201 -9.87 -25.09 3.03
CA THR A 201 -9.08 -26.29 2.67
C THR A 201 -9.00 -26.50 1.16
N THR A 202 -9.66 -25.63 0.37
CA THR A 202 -9.74 -25.77 -1.08
C THR A 202 -8.38 -25.51 -1.72
N THR A 203 -7.87 -26.48 -2.46
CA THR A 203 -6.57 -26.44 -3.14
C THR A 203 -6.70 -26.49 -4.68
N GLU A 204 -7.83 -26.95 -5.20
CA GLU A 204 -8.09 -27.05 -6.64
C GLU A 204 -8.68 -25.74 -7.16
N LEU A 205 -7.84 -24.70 -7.23
CA LEU A 205 -8.17 -23.37 -7.68
C LEU A 205 -7.44 -23.02 -8.97
N ALA A 206 -8.08 -22.15 -9.80
CA ALA A 206 -7.41 -21.57 -10.95
C ALA A 206 -6.49 -20.42 -10.53
N ASP A 207 -5.39 -20.22 -11.28
CA ASP A 207 -4.49 -19.08 -11.03
C ASP A 207 -5.19 -17.73 -11.30
N LEU A 208 -6.09 -17.68 -12.29
CA LEU A 208 -6.86 -16.48 -12.57
C LEU A 208 -8.09 -16.41 -11.66
N ASN A 209 -7.92 -15.77 -10.51
CA ASN A 209 -8.99 -15.61 -9.55
C ASN A 209 -8.97 -14.24 -8.86
N THR A 210 -10.11 -13.86 -8.32
CA THR A 210 -10.31 -12.70 -7.44
C THR A 210 -10.91 -13.20 -6.15
N ILE A 211 -10.40 -12.73 -5.02
CA ILE A 211 -10.86 -13.14 -3.69
C ILE A 211 -11.74 -12.03 -3.13
N ALA A 212 -12.95 -12.38 -2.71
CA ALA A 212 -13.84 -11.53 -1.94
C ALA A 212 -13.86 -12.01 -0.48
N VAL A 213 -13.79 -11.08 0.46
CA VAL A 213 -13.83 -11.38 1.89
C VAL A 213 -14.87 -10.50 2.58
N GLU A 214 -15.78 -11.12 3.36
CA GLU A 214 -16.57 -10.42 4.38
C GLU A 214 -15.91 -10.65 5.74
N CYS A 215 -15.31 -9.61 6.31
CA CYS A 215 -14.57 -9.70 7.56
C CYS A 215 -15.52 -9.84 8.77
N ILE A 216 -15.43 -10.95 9.47
CA ILE A 216 -16.19 -11.25 10.69
C ILE A 216 -15.20 -11.44 11.83
N ALA A 217 -15.19 -10.48 12.77
CA ALA A 217 -14.31 -10.55 13.93
C ALA A 217 -14.78 -11.62 14.92
N ASP A 218 -13.83 -12.35 15.48
CA ASP A 218 -14.07 -13.29 16.58
C ASP A 218 -14.39 -12.51 17.86
N ALA A 219 -15.00 -13.15 18.85
CA ALA A 219 -15.34 -12.49 20.11
C ALA A 219 -14.10 -11.97 20.83
N GLY A 220 -14.12 -10.70 21.25
CA GLY A 220 -13.04 -10.07 22.00
C GLY A 220 -11.90 -9.49 21.15
N VAL A 221 -11.96 -9.57 19.82
CA VAL A 221 -10.97 -8.95 18.94
C VAL A 221 -11.03 -7.43 19.03
N VAL A 222 -9.90 -6.81 19.30
CA VAL A 222 -9.74 -5.36 19.25
C VAL A 222 -9.40 -4.93 17.83
N PRO A 223 -10.24 -4.10 17.18
CA PRO A 223 -9.94 -3.59 15.85
C PRO A 223 -8.69 -2.71 15.85
N LEU A 224 -7.90 -2.79 14.78
CA LEU A 224 -6.75 -1.92 14.55
C LEU A 224 -7.08 -0.89 13.47
N PRO A 225 -7.63 0.28 13.83
CA PRO A 225 -8.04 1.31 12.87
C PRO A 225 -6.84 1.90 12.13
N ARG A 226 -7.10 2.61 11.02
CA ARG A 226 -6.07 3.40 10.33
C ARG A 226 -5.75 4.72 11.04
N LEU A 227 -6.60 5.13 11.98
CA LEU A 227 -6.34 6.31 12.80
C LEU A 227 -5.15 6.10 13.71
N ALA A 228 -4.44 7.18 14.00
CA ALA A 228 -3.30 7.19 14.90
C ALA A 228 -3.67 6.75 16.33
N GLY A 229 -2.75 6.08 17.00
CA GLY A 229 -2.91 5.63 18.39
C GLY A 229 -3.33 4.16 18.50
N LEU A 230 -2.75 3.27 17.71
CA LEU A 230 -2.90 1.83 17.92
C LEU A 230 -2.49 1.43 19.34
N PRO A 231 -3.06 0.35 19.92
CA PRO A 231 -2.62 -0.18 21.21
C PRO A 231 -1.12 -0.42 21.25
N ASP A 232 -0.48 -0.20 22.41
CA ASP A 232 0.97 -0.39 22.54
C ASP A 232 1.36 -1.87 22.38
N ASP A 233 0.50 -2.80 22.76
CA ASP A 233 0.65 -4.24 22.61
C ASP A 233 0.46 -4.77 21.18
N ALA A 234 0.03 -3.91 20.26
CA ALA A 234 0.03 -4.24 18.82
C ALA A 234 1.45 -4.27 18.22
N TYR A 235 2.46 -3.84 18.98
CA TYR A 235 3.85 -3.77 18.54
C TYR A 235 4.75 -4.70 19.35
N HIS A 236 5.69 -5.35 18.69
CA HIS A 236 6.85 -5.96 19.33
C HIS A 236 7.84 -4.84 19.68
N HIS A 237 8.24 -4.73 20.95
CA HIS A 237 9.16 -3.70 21.42
C HIS A 237 9.89 -4.10 22.72
N ASP A 238 11.03 -3.47 22.99
CA ASP A 238 11.85 -3.65 24.19
C ASP A 238 11.52 -2.67 25.34
N GLY A 239 10.36 -2.02 25.28
CA GLY A 239 9.97 -0.93 26.18
C GLY A 239 10.17 0.46 25.57
N GLN A 240 11.03 0.61 24.57
CA GLN A 240 11.28 1.84 23.82
C GLN A 240 10.24 2.01 22.72
N LEU A 241 9.10 2.54 23.08
CA LEU A 241 7.95 2.79 22.21
C LEU A 241 7.35 4.14 22.58
N THR A 242 7.11 4.99 21.59
CA THR A 242 6.26 6.16 21.76
C THR A 242 4.86 5.70 22.14
N LYS A 243 4.43 6.01 23.38
CA LYS A 243 3.17 5.49 23.94
C LYS A 243 1.96 6.00 23.15
N ARG A 244 0.89 5.21 23.12
CA ARG A 244 -0.31 5.42 22.29
C ARG A 244 -0.79 6.88 22.24
N GLU A 245 -0.95 7.51 23.42
CA GLU A 245 -1.48 8.87 23.51
C GLU A 245 -0.50 9.89 22.90
N VAL A 246 0.79 9.77 23.22
CA VAL A 246 1.85 10.62 22.66
C VAL A 246 1.99 10.37 21.16
N ARG A 247 1.92 9.11 20.72
CA ARG A 247 1.99 8.75 19.30
C ARG A 247 0.85 9.37 18.50
N ALA A 248 -0.38 9.34 19.02
CA ALA A 248 -1.53 9.97 18.40
C ALA A 248 -1.34 11.49 18.25
N ILE A 249 -0.86 12.17 19.28
CA ILE A 249 -0.54 13.60 19.24
C ILE A 249 0.60 13.88 18.25
N THR A 250 1.64 13.06 18.24
CA THR A 250 2.77 13.20 17.31
C THR A 250 2.33 13.07 15.85
N LEU A 251 1.49 12.08 15.54
CA LEU A 251 0.98 11.90 14.17
C LEU A 251 0.01 13.02 13.76
N SER A 252 -0.78 13.54 14.70
CA SER A 252 -1.59 14.74 14.46
C SER A 252 -0.71 15.95 14.12
N ALA A 253 0.40 16.15 14.83
CA ALA A 253 1.35 17.22 14.55
C ALA A 253 2.09 17.03 13.20
N LEU A 254 2.44 15.80 12.85
CA LEU A 254 3.03 15.44 11.55
C LEU A 254 2.05 15.62 10.39
N ALA A 255 0.74 15.50 10.62
CA ALA A 255 -0.35 15.69 9.66
C ALA A 255 -0.13 14.94 8.33
N PRO A 256 -0.11 13.61 8.30
CA PRO A 256 0.17 12.83 7.10
C PRO A 256 -0.77 13.17 5.94
N THR A 257 -0.19 13.46 4.78
CA THR A 257 -0.91 13.76 3.55
C THR A 257 -0.55 12.72 2.47
N PRO A 258 -1.53 12.26 1.67
CA PRO A 258 -1.30 11.23 0.67
C PRO A 258 -0.17 11.56 -0.31
N GLY A 259 0.82 10.67 -0.42
CA GLY A 259 1.98 10.80 -1.32
C GLY A 259 3.24 11.27 -0.63
N GLN A 260 3.16 11.79 0.59
CA GLN A 260 4.29 12.29 1.35
C GLN A 260 5.22 11.18 1.86
N LEU A 261 6.49 11.54 2.03
CA LEU A 261 7.56 10.73 2.60
C LEU A 261 7.95 11.25 3.99
N LEU A 262 7.88 10.39 4.99
CA LEU A 262 8.38 10.65 6.35
C LEU A 262 9.80 10.07 6.52
N TRP A 263 10.70 10.83 7.14
CA TRP A 263 11.87 10.28 7.83
C TRP A 263 11.54 10.08 9.31
N ASP A 264 11.55 8.83 9.76
CA ASP A 264 11.36 8.44 11.17
C ASP A 264 12.74 8.17 11.78
N VAL A 265 13.34 9.19 12.41
CA VAL A 265 14.72 9.14 12.92
C VAL A 265 14.76 8.68 14.36
N GLY A 266 15.51 7.61 14.62
CA GLY A 266 15.49 6.91 15.90
C GLY A 266 14.18 6.16 16.06
N ALA A 267 13.80 5.39 15.03
CA ALA A 267 12.47 4.80 14.86
C ALA A 267 12.06 3.81 15.95
N GLY A 268 13.03 3.26 16.72
CA GLY A 268 12.73 2.28 17.76
C GLY A 268 12.10 1.01 17.20
N CYS A 269 10.85 0.74 17.52
CA CYS A 269 10.09 -0.37 16.94
C CYS A 269 9.29 0.01 15.67
N GLY A 270 9.49 1.21 15.12
CA GLY A 270 8.87 1.69 13.89
C GLY A 270 7.44 2.24 14.03
N SER A 271 6.97 2.46 15.25
CA SER A 271 5.55 2.75 15.49
C SER A 271 5.04 4.03 14.82
N ILE A 272 5.85 5.08 14.72
CA ILE A 272 5.47 6.34 14.05
C ILE A 272 5.43 6.14 12.53
N GLY A 273 6.49 5.58 11.94
CA GLY A 273 6.55 5.31 10.50
C GLY A 273 5.44 4.38 10.03
N ILE A 274 5.12 3.35 10.82
CA ILE A 274 4.04 2.40 10.53
C ILE A 274 2.67 3.10 10.55
N GLU A 275 2.34 3.85 11.61
CA GLU A 275 1.04 4.53 11.67
C GLU A 275 0.94 5.67 10.64
N TRP A 276 2.05 6.36 10.31
CA TRP A 276 2.11 7.28 9.19
C TRP A 276 1.69 6.61 7.88
N MET A 277 2.26 5.44 7.55
CA MET A 277 1.93 4.71 6.34
C MET A 277 0.50 4.11 6.37
N ARG A 278 0.02 3.72 7.55
CA ARG A 278 -1.35 3.24 7.72
C ARG A 278 -2.41 4.31 7.50
N SER A 279 -2.08 5.58 7.72
CA SER A 279 -3.03 6.69 7.54
C SER A 279 -3.55 6.77 6.09
N HIS A 280 -2.68 6.45 5.11
CA HIS A 280 -3.10 6.39 3.71
C HIS A 280 -2.14 5.52 2.87
N PRO A 281 -2.66 4.70 1.91
CA PRO A 281 -1.83 3.78 1.10
C PRO A 281 -0.73 4.44 0.27
N ARG A 282 -0.80 5.75 0.02
CA ARG A 282 0.24 6.50 -0.70
C ARG A 282 1.27 7.15 0.22
N CYS A 283 1.07 7.14 1.53
CA CYS A 283 2.09 7.59 2.48
C CYS A 283 3.26 6.62 2.50
N ARG A 284 4.47 7.17 2.53
CA ARG A 284 5.73 6.41 2.57
C ARG A 284 6.54 6.84 3.79
N ALA A 285 7.35 5.93 4.31
CA ALA A 285 8.27 6.27 5.39
C ALA A 285 9.60 5.53 5.22
N ILE A 286 10.64 6.15 5.76
CA ILE A 286 11.96 5.56 5.96
C ILE A 286 12.21 5.58 7.46
N ALA A 287 12.37 4.40 8.06
CA ALA A 287 12.70 4.23 9.47
C ALA A 287 14.22 4.09 9.62
N ILE A 288 14.85 4.99 10.36
CA ILE A 288 16.28 5.01 10.61
C ILE A 288 16.53 4.55 12.04
N GLU A 289 17.22 3.43 12.22
CA GLU A 289 17.50 2.84 13.53
C GLU A 289 18.90 2.19 13.51
N GLN A 290 19.64 2.32 14.62
CA GLN A 290 20.99 1.73 14.72
C GLN A 290 21.02 0.38 15.45
N ASN A 291 20.01 0.09 16.28
CA ASN A 291 19.97 -1.12 17.08
C ASN A 291 19.48 -2.32 16.24
N PRO A 292 20.28 -3.39 16.08
CA PRO A 292 19.92 -4.52 15.23
C PRO A 292 18.66 -5.27 15.70
N THR A 293 18.42 -5.36 17.01
CA THR A 293 17.20 -5.99 17.53
C THR A 293 15.95 -5.18 17.18
N ARG A 294 16.04 -3.84 17.24
CA ARG A 294 14.92 -2.96 16.88
C ARG A 294 14.66 -2.92 15.38
N LEU A 295 15.72 -3.06 14.56
CA LEU A 295 15.52 -3.23 13.10
C LEU A 295 14.64 -4.45 12.80
N GLN A 296 14.83 -5.55 13.53
CA GLN A 296 13.95 -6.73 13.39
C GLN A 296 12.53 -6.42 13.87
N TYR A 297 12.36 -5.73 14.99
CA TYR A 297 11.03 -5.30 15.45
C TYR A 297 10.33 -4.42 14.41
N ILE A 298 11.03 -3.49 13.76
CA ILE A 298 10.44 -2.65 12.71
C ILE A 298 9.92 -3.53 11.57
N ALA A 299 10.72 -4.50 11.10
CA ALA A 299 10.33 -5.39 10.01
C ALA A 299 9.10 -6.25 10.35
N ASP A 300 9.11 -6.86 11.54
CA ASP A 300 8.02 -7.70 12.02
C ASP A 300 6.72 -6.90 12.20
N ASN A 301 6.81 -5.73 12.84
CA ASN A 301 5.69 -4.84 13.06
C ASN A 301 5.12 -4.29 11.73
N ALA A 302 5.99 -3.91 10.80
CA ALA A 302 5.57 -3.43 9.48
C ALA A 302 4.78 -4.50 8.71
N ALA A 303 5.22 -5.75 8.77
CA ALA A 303 4.51 -6.88 8.18
C ALA A 303 3.18 -7.15 8.91
N ALA A 304 3.20 -7.24 10.24
CA ALA A 304 2.02 -7.53 11.06
C ALA A 304 0.93 -6.45 10.98
N LEU A 305 1.32 -5.18 10.74
CA LEU A 305 0.42 -4.03 10.72
C LEU A 305 0.10 -3.51 9.30
N GLY A 306 0.55 -4.21 8.24
CA GLY A 306 0.13 -3.95 6.87
C GLY A 306 0.89 -2.83 6.15
N THR A 307 2.12 -2.57 6.56
CA THR A 307 3.02 -1.60 5.91
C THR A 307 4.33 -2.23 5.44
N PRO A 308 4.30 -3.36 4.69
CA PRO A 308 5.51 -4.11 4.32
C PRO A 308 6.50 -3.33 3.44
N TYR A 309 6.10 -2.18 2.91
CA TYR A 309 6.96 -1.28 2.12
C TYR A 309 7.66 -0.20 2.95
N LEU A 310 7.57 -0.26 4.28
CA LEU A 310 8.37 0.61 5.15
C LEU A 310 9.85 0.37 4.86
N GLN A 311 10.55 1.38 4.37
CA GLN A 311 11.98 1.29 4.13
C GLN A 311 12.72 1.36 5.47
N ILE A 312 13.63 0.41 5.70
CA ILE A 312 14.42 0.33 6.94
C ILE A 312 15.87 0.64 6.60
N VAL A 313 16.44 1.62 7.28
CA VAL A 313 17.85 2.03 7.13
C VAL A 313 18.59 1.79 8.43
N ALA A 314 19.49 0.82 8.40
CA ALA A 314 20.35 0.50 9.52
C ALA A 314 21.48 1.52 9.65
N GLY A 315 21.57 2.21 10.78
CA GLY A 315 22.65 3.14 11.04
C GLY A 315 22.30 4.27 11.98
N LYS A 316 23.33 5.01 12.36
CA LYS A 316 23.22 6.16 13.26
C LYS A 316 23.04 7.45 12.44
N ALA A 317 21.99 8.21 12.72
CA ALA A 317 21.84 9.56 12.19
C ALA A 317 22.87 10.53 12.85
N PRO A 318 23.38 11.56 12.14
CA PRO A 318 22.96 11.98 10.78
C PRO A 318 23.62 11.17 9.63
N ALA A 319 24.67 10.38 9.89
CA ALA A 319 25.41 9.69 8.81
C ALA A 319 24.51 8.78 7.95
N ALA A 320 23.52 8.10 8.57
CA ALA A 320 22.58 7.22 7.87
C ALA A 320 21.51 7.97 7.05
N LEU A 321 21.46 9.31 7.12
CA LEU A 321 20.53 10.12 6.34
C LEU A 321 21.07 10.50 4.96
N LYS A 322 22.36 10.26 4.73
CA LYS A 322 23.03 10.58 3.47
C LYS A 322 22.37 9.81 2.31
N ASP A 323 22.19 10.50 1.19
CA ASP A 323 21.65 9.93 -0.06
C ASP A 323 20.21 9.40 0.04
N LEU A 324 19.49 9.67 1.13
CA LEU A 324 18.07 9.35 1.21
C LEU A 324 17.23 10.32 0.34
N PRO A 325 16.10 9.85 -0.21
CA PRO A 325 15.17 10.73 -0.90
C PRO A 325 14.69 11.87 0.01
N GLN A 326 14.53 13.08 -0.54
CA GLN A 326 14.06 14.25 0.20
C GLN A 326 12.73 13.96 0.91
N PRO A 327 12.62 14.20 2.23
CA PRO A 327 11.39 13.98 2.99
C PRO A 327 10.44 15.16 2.88
N ASP A 328 9.14 14.89 3.00
CA ASP A 328 8.11 15.91 3.19
C ASP A 328 7.86 16.21 4.67
N ALA A 329 8.17 15.24 5.53
CA ALA A 329 8.08 15.35 6.98
C ALA A 329 9.24 14.62 7.65
N ILE A 330 9.67 15.11 8.83
CA ILE A 330 10.70 14.49 9.65
C ILE A 330 10.17 14.36 11.08
N PHE A 331 10.36 13.18 11.65
CA PHE A 331 10.16 12.92 13.06
C PHE A 331 11.47 12.52 13.72
N ILE A 332 11.82 13.14 14.84
CA ILE A 332 12.91 12.71 15.70
C ILE A 332 12.34 12.13 17.01
N GLY A 333 12.38 10.79 17.11
CA GLY A 333 11.96 10.05 18.30
C GLY A 333 13.10 9.75 19.25
N GLY A 334 14.34 9.84 18.78
CA GLY A 334 15.56 9.62 19.56
C GLY A 334 16.77 10.24 18.90
N GLY A 335 17.83 10.51 19.67
CA GLY A 335 19.08 11.06 19.15
C GLY A 335 19.10 12.58 18.96
N ALA A 336 18.15 13.34 19.51
CA ALA A 336 18.09 14.81 19.41
C ALA A 336 19.38 15.50 19.89
N THR A 337 20.14 14.86 20.79
CA THR A 337 21.42 15.36 21.30
C THR A 337 22.61 15.09 20.39
N THR A 338 22.41 14.35 19.28
CA THR A 338 23.49 14.06 18.32
C THR A 338 23.87 15.33 17.55
N GLU A 339 25.17 15.65 17.57
CA GLU A 339 25.71 16.81 16.85
C GLU A 339 25.46 16.72 15.34
N GLY A 340 25.07 17.83 14.73
CA GLY A 340 24.79 17.93 13.29
C GLY A 340 23.46 17.29 12.84
N LEU A 341 22.70 16.66 13.75
CA LEU A 341 21.45 16.01 13.35
C LEU A 341 20.39 17.01 12.90
N PHE A 342 20.22 18.08 13.65
CA PHE A 342 19.23 19.12 13.30
C PHE A 342 19.56 19.77 11.97
N GLU A 343 20.80 20.16 11.77
CA GLU A 343 21.26 20.87 10.58
C GLU A 343 21.00 20.02 9.32
N VAL A 344 21.39 18.75 9.35
CA VAL A 344 21.16 17.80 8.23
C VAL A 344 19.67 17.61 7.96
N CYS A 345 18.87 17.40 8.99
CA CYS A 345 17.42 17.23 8.85
C CYS A 345 16.75 18.53 8.34
N TRP A 346 17.15 19.70 8.88
CA TRP A 346 16.61 20.98 8.48
C TRP A 346 16.94 21.30 7.02
N GLU A 347 18.18 21.04 6.60
CA GLU A 347 18.60 21.24 5.21
C GLU A 347 17.81 20.36 4.24
N ALA A 348 17.63 19.07 4.58
CA ALA A 348 16.91 18.11 3.75
C ALA A 348 15.41 18.42 3.59
N LEU A 349 14.80 19.07 4.57
CA LEU A 349 13.37 19.36 4.57
C LEU A 349 13.06 20.51 3.58
N PRO A 350 12.10 20.36 2.65
CA PRO A 350 11.70 21.41 1.73
C PRO A 350 10.87 22.50 2.43
N PRO A 351 10.74 23.70 1.84
CA PRO A 351 9.76 24.68 2.29
C PRO A 351 8.34 24.09 2.35
N GLY A 352 7.62 24.35 3.45
CA GLY A 352 6.33 23.76 3.76
C GLY A 352 6.40 22.34 4.37
N GLY A 353 7.60 21.76 4.48
CA GLY A 353 7.81 20.47 5.15
C GLY A 353 7.63 20.58 6.68
N ARG A 354 7.19 19.48 7.31
CA ARG A 354 6.94 19.44 8.76
C ARG A 354 8.08 18.76 9.49
N PHE A 355 8.48 19.38 10.60
CA PHE A 355 9.46 18.80 11.51
C PHE A 355 8.85 18.67 12.91
N VAL A 356 8.85 17.44 13.44
CA VAL A 356 8.37 17.13 14.78
C VAL A 356 9.46 16.40 15.54
N ALA A 357 9.71 16.80 16.77
CA ALA A 357 10.66 16.13 17.65
C ALA A 357 10.08 15.96 19.06
N ASN A 358 10.31 14.80 19.67
CA ASN A 358 9.89 14.49 21.01
C ASN A 358 11.12 14.34 21.94
N ALA A 359 11.05 14.91 23.13
CA ALA A 359 12.06 14.82 24.16
C ALA A 359 11.46 14.34 25.48
N VAL A 360 12.17 13.44 26.15
CA VAL A 360 11.82 12.91 27.49
C VAL A 360 12.94 13.10 28.51
N THR A 361 14.11 13.61 28.08
CA THR A 361 15.25 13.92 28.97
C THR A 361 15.55 15.41 28.94
N VAL A 362 16.17 15.92 30.01
CA VAL A 362 16.54 17.34 30.14
C VAL A 362 17.48 17.76 28.99
N GLU A 363 18.44 16.93 28.64
CA GLU A 363 19.40 17.19 27.56
C GLU A 363 18.71 17.30 26.20
N SER A 364 17.75 16.40 25.91
CA SER A 364 16.96 16.47 24.68
C SER A 364 16.04 17.69 24.67
N GLU A 365 15.38 18.02 25.79
CA GLU A 365 14.58 19.24 25.91
C GLU A 365 15.42 20.49 25.65
N GLN A 366 16.63 20.57 26.19
CA GLN A 366 17.54 21.69 25.97
C GLN A 366 17.82 21.88 24.47
N LYS A 367 17.97 20.76 23.72
CA LYS A 367 18.13 20.82 22.25
C LYS A 367 16.88 21.34 21.55
N LEU A 368 15.69 20.85 21.91
CA LEU A 368 14.46 21.38 21.32
C LEU A 368 14.25 22.86 21.59
N LEU A 369 14.60 23.34 22.79
CA LEU A 369 14.56 24.76 23.11
C LEU A 369 15.57 25.58 22.26
N GLN A 370 16.76 25.03 22.01
CA GLN A 370 17.74 25.66 21.13
C GLN A 370 17.21 25.77 19.70
N TRP A 371 16.62 24.70 19.15
CA TRP A 371 16.03 24.69 17.82
C TRP A 371 14.85 25.67 17.70
N HIS A 372 13.96 25.66 18.70
CA HIS A 372 12.88 26.64 18.78
C HIS A 372 13.39 28.09 18.74
N ASN A 373 14.46 28.41 19.50
CA ASN A 373 15.04 29.76 19.48
C ASN A 373 15.68 30.14 18.13
N GLN A 374 16.14 29.15 17.34
CA GLN A 374 16.76 29.38 16.04
C GLN A 374 15.75 29.59 14.91
N VAL A 375 14.68 28.76 14.88
CA VAL A 375 13.76 28.70 13.74
C VAL A 375 12.29 28.86 14.11
N GLY A 376 11.98 29.06 15.40
CA GLY A 376 10.60 29.20 15.87
C GLY A 376 9.88 27.87 16.01
N GLY A 377 8.58 27.87 15.73
CA GLY A 377 7.69 26.72 15.89
C GLY A 377 6.94 26.71 17.21
N GLU A 378 6.29 25.61 17.55
CA GLU A 378 5.50 25.42 18.75
C GLU A 378 6.18 24.42 19.71
N LEU A 379 6.15 24.72 20.99
CA LEU A 379 6.56 23.81 22.07
C LEU A 379 5.33 23.41 22.87
N ILE A 380 5.11 22.10 22.96
CA ILE A 380 3.97 21.51 23.66
C ILE A 380 4.52 20.54 24.71
N ARG A 381 3.98 20.57 25.93
CA ARG A 381 4.27 19.57 26.96
C ARG A 381 3.08 18.65 27.13
N VAL A 382 3.27 17.35 26.89
CA VAL A 382 2.27 16.30 27.03
C VAL A 382 2.52 15.53 28.31
N ALA A 383 1.58 15.57 29.25
CA ALA A 383 1.61 14.80 30.48
C ALA A 383 0.40 13.85 30.50
N VAL A 384 0.65 12.56 30.59
CA VAL A 384 -0.38 11.50 30.56
C VAL A 384 -0.34 10.73 31.87
N GLN A 385 -1.50 10.39 32.39
CA GLN A 385 -1.63 9.48 33.53
C GLN A 385 -2.57 8.35 33.15
N ARG A 386 -2.22 7.12 33.50
CA ARG A 386 -3.08 5.94 33.32
C ARG A 386 -3.49 5.40 34.69
N ALA A 387 -4.76 5.00 34.81
CA ALA A 387 -5.21 4.32 36.02
C ALA A 387 -4.50 2.96 36.13
N ALA A 388 -3.95 2.69 37.31
CA ALA A 388 -3.26 1.44 37.62
C ALA A 388 -3.64 0.95 39.05
N PRO A 389 -3.59 -0.36 39.33
CA PRO A 389 -3.89 -0.90 40.62
C PRO A 389 -2.93 -0.35 41.69
N ILE A 390 -3.51 0.07 42.81
CA ILE A 390 -2.79 0.43 44.05
C ILE A 390 -3.49 -0.33 45.20
N GLY A 391 -2.95 -1.49 45.57
CA GLY A 391 -3.63 -2.39 46.51
C GLY A 391 -4.99 -2.85 45.95
N GLY A 392 -6.07 -2.63 46.68
CA GLY A 392 -7.43 -2.94 46.28
C GLY A 392 -8.15 -1.85 45.48
N PHE A 393 -7.46 -0.77 45.12
CA PHE A 393 -8.06 0.40 44.46
C PHE A 393 -7.30 0.74 43.16
N LEU A 394 -7.84 1.71 42.39
CA LEU A 394 -7.17 2.31 41.27
C LEU A 394 -6.60 3.68 41.62
N GLY A 395 -5.39 3.96 41.17
CA GLY A 395 -4.76 5.27 41.31
C GLY A 395 -4.16 5.74 39.97
N TRP A 396 -3.93 7.04 39.85
CA TRP A 396 -3.33 7.61 38.65
C TRP A 396 -1.80 7.47 38.70
N LYS A 397 -1.26 6.69 37.76
CA LYS A 397 0.19 6.52 37.57
C LYS A 397 0.63 7.45 36.43
N PRO A 398 1.47 8.48 36.74
CA PRO A 398 2.00 9.37 35.73
C PRO A 398 3.00 8.66 34.83
N MET A 399 2.97 9.00 33.56
CA MET A 399 4.02 8.69 32.60
C MET A 399 5.08 9.81 32.62
N VAL A 400 6.26 9.53 32.07
CA VAL A 400 7.26 10.58 31.86
C VAL A 400 6.65 11.61 30.90
N PRO A 401 6.61 12.91 31.26
CA PRO A 401 6.13 13.95 30.37
C PRO A 401 7.01 14.04 29.13
N VAL A 402 6.38 14.35 27.99
CA VAL A 402 7.06 14.52 26.70
C VAL A 402 6.99 15.99 26.32
N THR A 403 8.13 16.60 26.04
CA THR A 403 8.19 17.88 25.35
C THR A 403 8.22 17.62 23.85
N GLN A 404 7.25 18.14 23.13
CA GLN A 404 7.15 18.05 21.69
C GLN A 404 7.41 19.42 21.08
N TRP A 405 8.28 19.48 20.08
CA TRP A 405 8.51 20.65 19.26
C TRP A 405 8.01 20.37 17.84
N VAL A 406 7.30 21.36 17.27
CA VAL A 406 6.67 21.26 15.95
C VAL A 406 6.97 22.53 15.17
N VAL A 407 7.45 22.38 13.93
CA VAL A 407 7.66 23.53 13.04
C VAL A 407 7.35 23.14 11.59
N VAL A 408 6.90 24.12 10.83
CA VAL A 408 6.79 24.06 9.37
C VAL A 408 7.89 24.95 8.79
N LYS A 409 8.73 24.41 7.92
CA LYS A 409 9.84 25.13 7.30
C LYS A 409 9.40 26.15 6.26
#